data_a012d3f95863f8a490fae5e2df7fecdf
#
_entry.id   a012d3f95863f8a490fae5e2df7fecdf
#
_cell.length_a   1.000
_cell.length_b   1.000
_cell.length_c   1.000
_cell.angle_alpha   90.00
_cell.angle_beta   90.00
_cell.angle_gamma   90.00
#
_symmetry.space_group_name_H-M   'P 1'
#
loop_
_entity.id
_entity.type
_entity.pdbx_description
1 polymer ?
#
loop_
_entity_poly.entity_id
_entity_poly.type
_entity_poly.pdbx_seq_one_letter_code
_entity_poly.pdbx_strand_id
1 'polypeptide(L)'
;MTNIVLNRNKKKILKLSLLISIIIALFIPIKIPYSISTIAKVKPAKQWLIVKGADGKLITTLLNNLNGNVENYSVTQFERGDVVQFFLHKNITAGMQVNERDSIAFITSNLSEIEMTQLKSELIAALAELKLSQSQEKESVIKTEQQKLEFARKQFEEQQNIFNRQKALFEKQLISQEEFELAKSSLELFKINVDIASERLATVQTGSKAEEIEFIKSRITGLQNQIKAVESKIQKYYILSPINGIIQRTYSTDTLINIEDYNDLIAFLPVKKNYFHELKVGQKVIITNDLSCQKYEGTIYNLQDFDKYNADRNNILVIVRINKNNQMNNHRKSFYSAEVVIKDCYPYDYVYSILENIFSFR
;
A
#
# COMPACT_ATOMS: atom_id res chain seq x y z
N MET A 1 -88.46 -31.77 -21.40
CA MET A 1 -87.97 -30.71 -20.45
C MET A 1 -87.18 -31.28 -19.25
N THR A 2 -87.16 -32.60 -19.00
CA THR A 2 -86.44 -33.18 -17.82
C THR A 2 -84.96 -33.31 -17.91
N ASN A 3 -84.33 -33.39 -19.10
CA ASN A 3 -82.88 -33.56 -19.28
C ASN A 3 -82.02 -32.28 -19.10
N ILE A 4 -82.63 -31.09 -19.25
CA ILE A 4 -81.94 -29.81 -19.10
C ILE A 4 -81.79 -29.42 -17.61
N VAL A 5 -82.73 -29.78 -16.77
CA VAL A 5 -82.73 -29.52 -15.32
C VAL A 5 -81.74 -30.41 -14.58
N LEU A 6 -81.62 -31.70 -14.99
CA LEU A 6 -80.63 -32.64 -14.44
C LEU A 6 -79.17 -32.23 -14.72
N ASN A 7 -78.94 -31.69 -15.89
CA ASN A 7 -77.58 -31.23 -16.28
C ASN A 7 -77.17 -29.95 -15.52
N ARG A 8 -78.11 -29.06 -15.19
CA ARG A 8 -77.89 -27.85 -14.42
C ARG A 8 -77.58 -28.12 -12.96
N ASN A 9 -78.22 -29.14 -12.35
CA ASN A 9 -77.94 -29.55 -10.98
C ASN A 9 -76.60 -30.32 -10.85
N LYS A 10 -76.20 -31.15 -11.81
CA LYS A 10 -74.91 -31.83 -11.85
C LYS A 10 -73.78 -30.81 -11.96
N LYS A 11 -73.92 -29.73 -12.75
CA LYS A 11 -72.92 -28.64 -12.83
C LYS A 11 -72.84 -27.86 -11.54
N LYS A 12 -73.92 -27.66 -10.79
CA LYS A 12 -73.92 -26.98 -9.47
C LYS A 12 -73.25 -27.87 -8.41
N ILE A 13 -73.53 -29.18 -8.38
CA ILE A 13 -72.93 -30.14 -7.46
C ILE A 13 -71.41 -30.26 -7.74
N LEU A 14 -70.94 -30.24 -9.00
CA LEU A 14 -69.57 -30.30 -9.39
C LEU A 14 -68.83 -29.02 -8.96
N LYS A 15 -69.45 -27.83 -9.07
CA LYS A 15 -68.88 -26.57 -8.57
C LYS A 15 -68.78 -26.52 -7.05
N LEU A 16 -69.77 -27.07 -6.36
CA LEU A 16 -69.81 -27.16 -4.91
C LEU A 16 -68.78 -28.14 -4.38
N SER A 17 -68.62 -29.33 -5.02
CA SER A 17 -67.57 -30.29 -4.67
C SER A 17 -66.16 -29.75 -4.92
N LEU A 18 -65.95 -29.00 -6.00
CA LEU A 18 -64.66 -28.29 -6.27
C LEU A 18 -64.37 -27.24 -5.20
N LEU A 19 -65.38 -26.47 -4.79
CA LEU A 19 -65.21 -25.45 -3.75
C LEU A 19 -64.90 -26.09 -2.40
N ILE A 20 -65.58 -27.21 -2.03
CA ILE A 20 -65.28 -27.97 -0.81
C ILE A 20 -63.84 -28.54 -0.86
N SER A 21 -63.41 -29.07 -2.03
CA SER A 21 -62.06 -29.61 -2.22
C SER A 21 -61.01 -28.54 -2.06
N ILE A 22 -61.24 -27.32 -2.55
CA ILE A 22 -60.35 -26.18 -2.37
C ILE A 22 -60.27 -25.78 -0.89
N ILE A 23 -61.40 -25.74 -0.19
CA ILE A 23 -61.44 -25.42 1.25
C ILE A 23 -60.68 -26.49 2.06
N ILE A 24 -60.84 -27.77 1.75
CA ILE A 24 -60.12 -28.86 2.40
C ILE A 24 -58.61 -28.75 2.11
N ALA A 25 -58.21 -28.41 0.88
CA ALA A 25 -56.84 -28.21 0.50
C ALA A 25 -56.16 -27.06 1.26
N LEU A 26 -56.90 -26.01 1.64
CA LEU A 26 -56.43 -24.90 2.45
C LEU A 26 -56.09 -25.30 3.89
N PHE A 27 -56.74 -26.36 4.43
CA PHE A 27 -56.51 -26.85 5.79
C PHE A 27 -55.50 -28.00 5.87
N ILE A 28 -54.86 -28.38 4.75
CA ILE A 28 -53.80 -29.40 4.77
C ILE A 28 -52.57 -28.80 5.53
N PRO A 29 -51.99 -29.52 6.51
CA PRO A 29 -50.90 -29.02 7.32
C PRO A 29 -49.53 -29.07 6.57
N ILE A 30 -49.51 -28.56 5.35
CA ILE A 30 -48.28 -28.39 4.55
C ILE A 30 -47.76 -26.98 4.75
N LYS A 31 -46.53 -26.85 5.21
CA LYS A 31 -45.89 -25.55 5.33
C LYS A 31 -45.41 -25.09 3.95
N ILE A 32 -45.86 -23.93 3.52
CA ILE A 32 -45.45 -23.27 2.28
C ILE A 32 -44.58 -22.08 2.64
N PRO A 33 -43.36 -21.92 2.07
CA PRO A 33 -42.54 -20.76 2.36
C PRO A 33 -43.18 -19.49 1.79
N TYR A 34 -43.48 -18.54 2.67
CA TYR A 34 -43.88 -17.19 2.26
C TYR A 34 -42.62 -16.39 1.92
N SER A 35 -42.46 -15.98 0.67
CA SER A 35 -41.31 -15.27 0.16
C SER A 35 -41.70 -13.97 -0.52
N ILE A 36 -40.80 -13.01 -0.47
CA ILE A 36 -40.89 -11.75 -1.20
C ILE A 36 -39.94 -11.80 -2.39
N SER A 37 -40.50 -11.59 -3.58
CA SER A 37 -39.71 -11.51 -4.81
C SER A 37 -39.14 -10.12 -5.03
N THR A 38 -37.84 -10.03 -5.36
CA THR A 38 -37.15 -8.81 -5.67
C THR A 38 -36.01 -9.07 -6.67
N ILE A 39 -35.31 -8.01 -7.07
CA ILE A 39 -34.15 -8.14 -7.97
C ILE A 39 -32.87 -8.00 -7.14
N ALA A 40 -31.99 -8.97 -7.25
CA ALA A 40 -30.68 -8.96 -6.61
C ALA A 40 -29.62 -8.40 -7.54
N LYS A 41 -28.84 -7.42 -7.08
CA LYS A 41 -27.62 -6.98 -7.73
C LYS A 41 -26.42 -7.66 -7.06
N VAL A 42 -25.80 -8.60 -7.77
CA VAL A 42 -24.65 -9.35 -7.24
C VAL A 42 -23.36 -8.55 -7.48
N LYS A 43 -22.51 -8.48 -6.45
CA LYS A 43 -21.20 -7.86 -6.47
C LYS A 43 -20.19 -8.72 -5.70
N PRO A 44 -18.89 -8.56 -5.98
CA PRO A 44 -17.83 -9.14 -5.15
C PRO A 44 -17.85 -8.51 -3.75
N ALA A 45 -17.49 -9.29 -2.72
CA ALA A 45 -17.38 -8.78 -1.36
C ALA A 45 -16.26 -7.76 -1.23
N LYS A 46 -15.13 -7.98 -1.93
CA LYS A 46 -13.99 -7.06 -1.98
C LYS A 46 -13.68 -6.64 -3.42
N GLN A 47 -13.35 -5.37 -3.57
CA GLN A 47 -13.02 -4.77 -4.85
C GLN A 47 -11.87 -3.79 -4.66
N TRP A 48 -10.82 -3.92 -5.47
CA TRP A 48 -9.70 -2.99 -5.47
C TRP A 48 -9.64 -2.20 -6.77
N LEU A 49 -9.58 -0.89 -6.62
CA LEU A 49 -9.61 0.07 -7.71
C LEU A 49 -8.34 0.90 -7.73
N ILE A 50 -7.81 1.13 -8.93
CA ILE A 50 -6.80 2.16 -9.19
C ILE A 50 -7.42 3.19 -10.11
N VAL A 51 -7.50 4.44 -9.62
CA VAL A 51 -8.16 5.54 -10.32
C VAL A 51 -7.17 6.70 -10.49
N LYS A 52 -7.19 7.31 -11.66
CA LYS A 52 -6.50 8.57 -11.92
C LYS A 52 -7.38 9.72 -11.44
N GLY A 53 -6.92 10.47 -10.45
CA GLY A 53 -7.59 11.69 -9.99
C GLY A 53 -7.43 12.86 -10.94
N ALA A 54 -8.29 13.88 -10.79
CA ALA A 54 -8.31 15.07 -11.65
C ALA A 54 -6.98 15.85 -11.67
N ASP A 55 -6.23 15.81 -10.55
CA ASP A 55 -4.93 16.50 -10.43
C ASP A 55 -3.74 15.62 -10.86
N GLY A 56 -3.97 14.53 -11.59
CA GLY A 56 -2.92 13.57 -11.96
C GLY A 56 -2.48 12.66 -10.82
N LYS A 57 -3.12 12.74 -9.65
CA LYS A 57 -2.87 11.84 -8.52
C LYS A 57 -3.31 10.42 -8.85
N LEU A 58 -2.59 9.44 -8.34
CA LEU A 58 -3.03 8.05 -8.40
C LEU A 58 -3.69 7.67 -7.07
N ILE A 59 -4.92 7.19 -7.16
CA ILE A 59 -5.73 6.81 -6.00
C ILE A 59 -5.94 5.31 -6.04
N THR A 60 -5.52 4.60 -5.00
CA THR A 60 -5.84 3.19 -4.84
C THR A 60 -6.83 3.03 -3.71
N THR A 61 -7.88 2.24 -3.94
CA THR A 61 -8.97 2.07 -2.97
C THR A 61 -9.35 0.59 -2.88
N LEU A 62 -9.30 0.03 -1.68
CA LEU A 62 -9.84 -1.28 -1.37
C LEU A 62 -11.21 -1.11 -0.71
N LEU A 63 -12.26 -1.49 -1.43
CA LEU A 63 -13.63 -1.43 -0.97
C LEU A 63 -14.05 -2.78 -0.40
N ASN A 64 -14.67 -2.77 0.77
CA ASN A 64 -15.42 -3.89 1.30
C ASN A 64 -16.91 -3.62 1.12
N ASN A 65 -17.49 -4.23 0.09
CA ASN A 65 -18.89 -4.03 -0.26
C ASN A 65 -19.87 -4.66 0.79
N LEU A 66 -19.37 -5.58 1.64
CA LEU A 66 -20.18 -6.19 2.69
C LEU A 66 -20.57 -5.18 3.77
N ASN A 67 -19.60 -4.36 4.18
CA ASN A 67 -19.77 -3.35 5.22
C ASN A 67 -19.96 -1.94 4.65
N GLY A 68 -19.76 -1.76 3.34
CA GLY A 68 -19.77 -0.46 2.68
C GLY A 68 -18.58 0.43 3.02
N ASN A 69 -17.53 -0.12 3.66
CA ASN A 69 -16.38 0.63 4.14
C ASN A 69 -15.21 0.55 3.15
N VAL A 70 -14.40 1.58 3.17
CA VAL A 70 -13.08 1.59 2.54
C VAL A 70 -12.09 0.97 3.53
N GLU A 71 -11.54 -0.22 3.22
CA GLU A 71 -10.55 -0.88 4.07
C GLU A 71 -9.16 -0.24 3.94
N ASN A 72 -8.80 0.18 2.73
CA ASN A 72 -7.53 0.84 2.46
C ASN A 72 -7.73 1.93 1.40
N TYR A 73 -7.11 3.07 1.66
CA TYR A 73 -7.12 4.21 0.76
C TYR A 73 -5.72 4.80 0.72
N SER A 74 -5.11 4.86 -0.46
CA SER A 74 -3.80 5.47 -0.65
C SER A 74 -3.85 6.45 -1.80
N VAL A 75 -3.21 7.60 -1.60
CA VAL A 75 -3.06 8.64 -2.62
C VAL A 75 -1.58 8.82 -2.88
N THR A 76 -1.14 8.53 -4.09
CA THR A 76 0.20 8.86 -4.56
C THR A 76 0.13 10.20 -5.27
N GLN A 77 0.73 11.21 -4.68
CA GLN A 77 0.85 12.53 -5.26
C GLN A 77 2.28 12.71 -5.80
N PHE A 78 2.38 13.23 -7.00
CA PHE A 78 3.65 13.55 -7.66
C PHE A 78 3.96 15.02 -7.52
N GLU A 79 5.25 15.36 -7.55
CA GLU A 79 5.69 16.74 -7.47
C GLU A 79 5.32 17.52 -8.75
N ARG A 80 5.13 18.82 -8.62
CA ARG A 80 4.79 19.65 -9.75
C ARG A 80 5.97 19.71 -10.74
N GLY A 81 5.72 19.37 -11.99
CA GLY A 81 6.74 19.30 -13.04
C GLY A 81 7.38 17.92 -13.20
N ASP A 82 7.02 16.94 -12.38
CA ASP A 82 7.46 15.55 -12.57
C ASP A 82 6.80 14.94 -13.81
N VAL A 83 7.60 14.26 -14.61
CA VAL A 83 7.10 13.44 -15.73
C VAL A 83 6.90 12.02 -15.21
N VAL A 84 5.64 11.69 -14.97
CA VAL A 84 5.23 10.41 -14.41
C VAL A 84 4.57 9.55 -15.46
N GLN A 85 4.97 8.29 -15.55
CA GLN A 85 4.38 7.31 -16.45
C GLN A 85 3.91 6.10 -15.65
N PHE A 86 2.69 5.63 -15.94
CA PHE A 86 2.10 4.44 -15.35
C PHE A 86 2.15 3.30 -16.36
N PHE A 87 2.78 2.20 -15.98
CA PHE A 87 2.92 1.01 -16.83
C PHE A 87 2.24 -0.18 -16.18
N LEU A 88 1.37 -0.84 -16.93
CA LEU A 88 0.88 -2.17 -16.59
C LEU A 88 1.93 -3.23 -16.95
N HIS A 89 2.05 -4.26 -16.13
CA HIS A 89 2.85 -5.42 -16.53
C HIS A 89 2.27 -6.07 -17.80
N LYS A 90 3.14 -6.53 -18.71
CA LYS A 90 2.75 -7.05 -20.04
C LYS A 90 1.70 -8.17 -20.01
N ASN A 91 1.64 -8.91 -18.92
CA ASN A 91 0.72 -10.04 -18.77
C ASN A 91 -0.63 -9.64 -18.14
N ILE A 92 -0.81 -8.37 -17.75
CA ILE A 92 -2.04 -7.91 -17.08
C ILE A 92 -3.10 -7.58 -18.12
N THR A 93 -4.10 -8.47 -18.23
CA THR A 93 -5.23 -8.32 -19.14
C THR A 93 -6.55 -8.57 -18.42
N ALA A 94 -7.64 -8.00 -18.95
CA ALA A 94 -8.98 -8.24 -18.41
C ALA A 94 -9.34 -9.74 -18.49
N GLY A 95 -9.88 -10.28 -17.41
CA GLY A 95 -10.21 -11.70 -17.23
C GLY A 95 -9.09 -12.53 -16.61
N MET A 96 -7.89 -11.96 -16.42
CA MET A 96 -6.78 -12.66 -15.76
C MET A 96 -7.01 -12.76 -14.26
N GLN A 97 -6.68 -13.91 -13.70
CA GLN A 97 -6.63 -14.13 -12.25
C GLN A 97 -5.28 -13.65 -11.70
N VAL A 98 -5.35 -12.91 -10.59
CA VAL A 98 -4.19 -12.41 -9.85
C VAL A 98 -4.28 -12.84 -8.40
N ASN A 99 -3.11 -13.04 -7.79
CA ASN A 99 -3.00 -13.37 -6.37
C ASN A 99 -2.62 -12.13 -5.57
N GLU A 100 -2.84 -12.20 -4.27
CA GLU A 100 -2.34 -11.19 -3.34
C GLU A 100 -0.81 -11.08 -3.48
N ARG A 101 -0.29 -9.83 -3.51
CA ARG A 101 1.11 -9.44 -3.74
C ARG A 101 1.64 -9.66 -5.16
N ASP A 102 0.83 -10.08 -6.11
CA ASP A 102 1.25 -10.04 -7.51
C ASP A 102 1.51 -8.58 -7.94
N SER A 103 2.60 -8.38 -8.69
CA SER A 103 2.93 -7.07 -9.24
C SER A 103 2.01 -6.75 -10.43
N ILE A 104 1.19 -5.72 -10.27
CA ILE A 104 0.17 -5.33 -11.26
C ILE A 104 0.69 -4.26 -12.20
N ALA A 105 1.32 -3.23 -11.62
CA ALA A 105 1.78 -2.06 -12.35
C ALA A 105 3.00 -1.45 -11.67
N PHE A 106 3.68 -0.58 -12.39
CA PHE A 106 4.73 0.25 -11.83
C PHE A 106 4.66 1.67 -12.39
N ILE A 107 5.16 2.60 -11.60
CA ILE A 107 5.24 4.01 -11.94
C ILE A 107 6.71 4.37 -12.13
N THR A 108 7.04 5.14 -13.16
CA THR A 108 8.33 5.80 -13.28
C THR A 108 8.15 7.29 -13.01
N SER A 109 9.09 7.89 -12.29
CA SER A 109 9.16 9.31 -11.96
C SER A 109 10.53 9.82 -12.34
N ASN A 110 10.58 10.75 -13.29
CA ASN A 110 11.84 11.31 -13.76
C ASN A 110 12.58 12.06 -12.63
N LEU A 111 11.86 12.79 -11.79
CA LEU A 111 12.47 13.51 -10.67
C LEU A 111 13.10 12.54 -9.65
N SER A 112 12.44 11.44 -9.34
CA SER A 112 13.00 10.44 -8.41
C SER A 112 14.23 9.74 -8.98
N GLU A 113 14.30 9.51 -10.29
CA GLU A 113 15.48 8.96 -10.96
C GLU A 113 16.67 9.94 -10.97
N ILE A 114 16.40 11.22 -11.23
CA ILE A 114 17.39 12.29 -11.16
C ILE A 114 17.94 12.43 -9.74
N GLU A 115 17.04 12.52 -8.74
CA GLU A 115 17.38 12.61 -7.32
C GLU A 115 18.28 11.45 -6.87
N MET A 116 17.90 10.22 -7.25
CA MET A 116 18.69 9.02 -6.96
C MET A 116 20.09 9.08 -7.57
N THR A 117 20.18 9.51 -8.83
CA THR A 117 21.44 9.61 -9.57
C THR A 117 22.35 10.67 -8.94
N GLN A 118 21.79 11.82 -8.56
CA GLN A 118 22.50 12.89 -7.91
C GLN A 118 23.07 12.44 -6.55
N LEU A 119 22.24 11.85 -5.68
CA LEU A 119 22.67 11.36 -4.37
C LEU A 119 23.75 10.28 -4.48
N LYS A 120 23.67 9.38 -5.44
CA LYS A 120 24.70 8.37 -5.70
C LYS A 120 26.02 9.03 -6.15
N SER A 121 25.95 10.05 -6.99
CA SER A 121 27.13 10.77 -7.44
C SER A 121 27.80 11.55 -6.29
N GLU A 122 27.02 12.17 -5.43
CA GLU A 122 27.50 12.85 -4.23
C GLU A 122 28.14 11.88 -3.23
N LEU A 123 27.55 10.67 -3.07
CA LEU A 123 28.11 9.63 -2.23
C LEU A 123 29.48 9.15 -2.75
N ILE A 124 29.60 8.96 -4.06
CA ILE A 124 30.87 8.58 -4.69
C ILE A 124 31.92 9.66 -4.47
N ALA A 125 31.55 10.93 -4.62
CA ALA A 125 32.46 12.06 -4.36
C ALA A 125 32.90 12.10 -2.89
N ALA A 126 31.98 11.93 -1.94
CA ALA A 126 32.29 11.90 -0.51
C ALA A 126 33.20 10.71 -0.11
N LEU A 127 33.00 9.54 -0.74
CA LEU A 127 33.88 8.38 -0.54
C LEU A 127 35.27 8.62 -1.10
N ALA A 128 35.39 9.29 -2.24
CA ALA A 128 36.68 9.67 -2.81
C ALA A 128 37.40 10.71 -1.91
N GLU A 129 36.66 11.68 -1.37
CA GLU A 129 37.16 12.68 -0.41
C GLU A 129 37.69 12.00 0.85
N LEU A 130 36.93 11.03 1.41
CA LEU A 130 37.35 10.22 2.56
C LEU A 130 38.68 9.48 2.27
N LYS A 131 38.78 8.87 1.10
CA LYS A 131 39.96 8.13 0.67
C LYS A 131 41.17 9.07 0.56
N LEU A 132 40.97 10.28 0.03
CA LEU A 132 42.02 11.29 -0.04
C LEU A 132 42.46 11.75 1.36
N SER A 133 41.49 12.03 2.24
CA SER A 133 41.80 12.45 3.61
C SER A 133 42.44 11.35 4.46
N GLN A 134 42.21 10.11 4.14
CA GLN A 134 42.86 8.96 4.81
C GLN A 134 44.20 8.58 4.16
N SER A 135 44.46 8.97 2.90
CA SER A 135 45.76 8.77 2.29
C SER A 135 46.73 9.74 2.94
N GLN A 136 47.71 9.20 3.62
CA GLN A 136 48.86 10.01 4.08
C GLN A 136 49.40 10.79 2.88
N GLU A 137 49.83 12.04 3.12
CA GLU A 137 50.51 12.83 2.10
C GLU A 137 51.61 11.97 1.44
N LYS A 138 51.76 12.18 0.12
CA LYS A 138 52.62 11.33 -0.72
C LYS A 138 53.90 10.96 0.04
N GLU A 139 54.22 9.68 0.09
CA GLU A 139 55.41 9.11 0.73
C GLU A 139 56.68 9.93 0.44
N SER A 140 56.72 10.56 -0.74
CA SER A 140 57.77 11.50 -1.14
C SER A 140 57.88 12.76 -0.25
N VAL A 141 56.73 13.31 0.22
CA VAL A 141 56.72 14.51 1.09
C VAL A 141 57.18 14.12 2.48
N ILE A 142 56.68 13.00 3.02
CA ILE A 142 57.15 12.48 4.32
C ILE A 142 58.65 12.23 4.29
N LYS A 143 59.16 11.59 3.23
CA LYS A 143 60.58 11.34 3.06
C LYS A 143 61.39 12.60 2.97
N THR A 144 60.88 13.65 2.30
CA THR A 144 61.52 14.93 2.22
C THR A 144 61.64 15.61 3.59
N GLU A 145 60.56 15.61 4.38
CA GLU A 145 60.60 16.20 5.73
C GLU A 145 61.46 15.34 6.68
N GLN A 146 61.52 14.03 6.53
CA GLN A 146 62.49 13.17 7.25
C GLN A 146 63.93 13.56 6.95
N GLN A 147 64.27 13.77 5.67
CA GLN A 147 65.63 14.23 5.27
C GLN A 147 65.97 15.58 5.83
N LYS A 148 65.01 16.52 5.87
CA LYS A 148 65.23 17.84 6.50
C LYS A 148 65.48 17.72 7.99
N LEU A 149 64.75 16.88 8.71
CA LEU A 149 64.97 16.62 10.12
C LEU A 149 66.36 16.01 10.36
N GLU A 150 66.76 15.05 9.56
CA GLU A 150 68.06 14.42 9.65
C GLU A 150 69.19 15.43 9.40
N PHE A 151 69.00 16.32 8.42
CA PHE A 151 69.97 17.44 8.15
C PHE A 151 70.01 18.38 9.32
N ALA A 152 68.92 18.83 9.88
CA ALA A 152 68.86 19.69 11.06
C ALA A 152 69.61 19.08 12.28
N ARG A 153 69.39 17.76 12.48
CA ARG A 153 70.04 16.99 13.56
C ARG A 153 71.55 16.94 13.37
N LYS A 154 72.06 16.70 12.15
CA LYS A 154 73.52 16.75 11.86
C LYS A 154 74.11 18.11 12.11
N GLN A 155 73.43 19.17 11.69
CA GLN A 155 73.92 20.55 11.98
C GLN A 155 73.91 20.82 13.48
N PHE A 156 72.95 20.41 14.23
CA PHE A 156 72.91 20.53 15.69
C PHE A 156 74.07 19.75 16.35
N GLU A 157 74.32 18.51 15.94
CA GLU A 157 75.40 17.66 16.44
C GLU A 157 76.78 18.35 16.16
N GLU A 158 77.02 18.90 14.95
CA GLU A 158 78.18 19.59 14.57
C GLU A 158 78.38 20.87 15.47
N GLN A 159 77.32 21.66 15.63
CA GLN A 159 77.37 22.86 16.47
C GLN A 159 77.57 22.51 17.94
N GLN A 160 77.03 21.40 18.42
CA GLN A 160 77.25 20.87 19.75
C GLN A 160 78.71 20.50 19.99
N ASN A 161 79.39 19.94 19.00
CA ASN A 161 80.81 19.66 19.07
C ASN A 161 81.63 20.93 19.08
N ILE A 162 81.25 21.98 18.31
CA ILE A 162 81.85 23.30 18.35
C ILE A 162 81.69 23.95 19.75
N PHE A 163 80.44 23.93 20.26
CA PHE A 163 80.13 24.46 21.58
C PHE A 163 80.96 23.78 22.69
N ASN A 164 81.04 22.45 22.66
CA ASN A 164 81.84 21.72 23.65
C ASN A 164 83.36 22.11 23.62
N ARG A 165 83.87 22.36 22.43
CA ARG A 165 85.27 22.90 22.31
C ARG A 165 85.38 24.28 22.85
N GLN A 166 84.45 25.19 22.54
CA GLN A 166 84.47 26.58 23.05
C GLN A 166 84.28 26.58 24.58
N LYS A 167 83.43 25.72 25.12
CA LYS A 167 83.24 25.53 26.56
C LYS A 167 84.55 25.15 27.26
N ALA A 168 85.28 24.15 26.69
CA ALA A 168 86.57 23.72 27.26
C ALA A 168 87.64 24.81 27.16
N LEU A 169 87.64 25.70 26.14
CA LEU A 169 88.51 26.84 26.02
C LEU A 169 88.12 27.93 27.00
N PHE A 170 86.84 28.18 27.23
CA PHE A 170 86.32 29.12 28.20
C PHE A 170 86.73 28.75 29.64
N GLU A 171 86.54 27.47 29.99
CA GLU A 171 86.96 26.91 31.28
C GLU A 171 88.46 27.07 31.56
N LYS A 172 89.27 27.14 30.44
CA LYS A 172 90.75 27.46 30.51
C LYS A 172 91.08 28.92 30.39
N GLN A 173 90.04 29.80 30.37
CA GLN A 173 90.19 31.27 30.23
C GLN A 173 90.87 31.66 28.90
N LEU A 174 90.72 30.91 27.82
CA LEU A 174 91.35 31.14 26.54
C LEU A 174 90.44 31.89 25.55
N ILE A 175 89.18 32.10 25.88
CA ILE A 175 88.22 32.88 25.08
C ILE A 175 87.41 33.78 25.98
N SER A 176 86.83 34.85 25.39
CA SER A 176 86.01 35.82 26.10
C SER A 176 84.63 35.28 26.50
N GLN A 177 83.98 35.92 27.45
CA GLN A 177 82.61 35.57 27.85
C GLN A 177 81.62 35.80 26.68
N GLU A 178 81.84 36.85 25.90
CA GLU A 178 81.03 37.16 24.71
C GLU A 178 81.09 36.07 23.65
N GLU A 179 82.29 35.54 23.36
CA GLU A 179 82.48 34.40 22.40
C GLU A 179 81.82 33.12 22.93
N PHE A 180 81.82 32.84 24.23
CA PHE A 180 81.18 31.74 24.83
C PHE A 180 79.63 31.88 24.75
N GLU A 181 79.04 33.06 25.03
CA GLU A 181 77.64 33.34 24.93
C GLU A 181 77.12 33.27 23.49
N LEU A 182 77.90 33.72 22.52
CA LEU A 182 77.66 33.62 21.09
C LEU A 182 77.58 32.10 20.67
N ALA A 183 78.54 31.30 21.16
CA ALA A 183 78.53 29.85 20.85
C ALA A 183 77.33 29.17 21.48
N LYS A 184 76.92 29.56 22.71
CA LYS A 184 75.72 29.06 23.38
C LYS A 184 74.44 29.43 22.64
N SER A 185 74.31 30.71 22.25
CA SER A 185 73.16 31.21 21.49
C SER A 185 73.04 30.49 20.13
N SER A 186 74.18 30.28 19.46
CA SER A 186 74.23 29.55 18.21
C SER A 186 73.73 28.08 18.40
N LEU A 187 74.21 27.41 19.43
CA LEU A 187 73.69 26.03 19.73
C LEU A 187 72.22 26.02 19.97
N GLU A 188 71.66 26.98 20.68
CA GLU A 188 70.24 27.09 20.97
C GLU A 188 69.39 27.27 19.69
N LEU A 189 69.90 28.13 18.75
CA LEU A 189 69.30 28.33 17.42
C LEU A 189 69.20 27.00 16.61
N PHE A 190 70.25 26.19 16.57
CA PHE A 190 70.31 24.94 15.90
C PHE A 190 69.35 23.89 16.57
N LYS A 191 69.22 23.94 17.88
CA LYS A 191 68.27 23.15 18.62
C LYS A 191 66.80 23.47 18.19
N ILE A 192 66.49 24.78 18.16
CA ILE A 192 65.16 25.24 17.69
C ILE A 192 64.90 24.79 16.24
N ASN A 193 65.90 24.79 15.36
CA ASN A 193 65.75 24.30 14.01
C ASN A 193 65.41 22.79 13.96
N VAL A 194 65.97 21.97 14.85
CA VAL A 194 65.60 20.55 14.98
C VAL A 194 64.17 20.42 15.43
N ASP A 195 63.75 21.20 16.43
CA ASP A 195 62.37 21.16 16.94
C ASP A 195 61.38 21.57 15.84
N ILE A 196 61.64 22.63 15.08
CA ILE A 196 60.81 23.04 13.93
C ILE A 196 60.71 21.94 12.87
N ALA A 197 61.80 21.30 12.51
CA ALA A 197 61.81 20.23 11.52
C ALA A 197 61.06 18.98 12.02
N SER A 198 61.15 18.69 13.34
CA SER A 198 60.42 17.61 13.99
C SER A 198 58.89 17.82 13.94
N GLU A 199 58.46 19.05 14.31
CA GLU A 199 57.04 19.41 14.27
C GLU A 199 56.46 19.42 12.86
N ARG A 200 57.24 19.85 11.85
CA ARG A 200 56.82 19.75 10.45
C ARG A 200 56.61 18.28 10.00
N LEU A 201 57.56 17.42 10.35
CA LEU A 201 57.41 15.98 10.05
C LEU A 201 56.18 15.38 10.73
N ALA A 202 55.97 15.73 11.99
CA ALA A 202 54.78 15.25 12.74
C ALA A 202 53.47 15.73 12.07
N THR A 203 53.41 16.99 11.63
CA THR A 203 52.26 17.57 10.92
C THR A 203 51.95 16.81 9.63
N VAL A 204 52.97 16.49 8.83
CA VAL A 204 52.82 15.78 7.57
C VAL A 204 52.45 14.31 7.80
N GLN A 205 52.91 13.69 8.89
CA GLN A 205 52.60 12.31 9.24
C GLN A 205 51.17 12.10 9.77
N THR A 206 50.60 13.07 10.47
CA THR A 206 49.26 12.97 11.06
C THR A 206 48.13 13.04 10.02
N GLY A 207 48.40 13.60 8.82
CA GLY A 207 47.37 13.75 7.75
C GLY A 207 46.27 14.73 8.14
N SER A 208 45.06 14.50 7.57
CA SER A 208 43.88 15.29 7.92
C SER A 208 43.46 15.07 9.37
N LYS A 209 42.96 16.13 10.01
CA LYS A 209 42.51 16.06 11.39
C LYS A 209 41.44 14.99 11.58
N ALA A 210 41.44 14.28 12.70
CA ALA A 210 40.45 13.24 13.01
C ALA A 210 39.02 13.73 12.88
N GLU A 211 38.77 14.98 13.25
CA GLU A 211 37.48 15.65 13.16
C GLU A 211 37.00 15.83 11.71
N GLU A 212 37.93 16.12 10.78
CA GLU A 212 37.62 16.24 9.36
C GLU A 212 37.19 14.89 8.76
N ILE A 213 37.91 13.82 9.11
CA ILE A 213 37.55 12.46 8.71
C ILE A 213 36.18 12.07 9.30
N GLU A 214 35.90 12.41 10.55
CA GLU A 214 34.60 12.14 11.18
C GLU A 214 33.46 12.94 10.52
N PHE A 215 33.71 14.20 10.16
CA PHE A 215 32.76 15.00 9.40
C PHE A 215 32.40 14.35 8.04
N ILE A 216 33.41 13.91 7.28
CA ILE A 216 33.19 13.25 5.98
C ILE A 216 32.41 11.94 6.19
N LYS A 217 32.73 11.12 7.20
CA LYS A 217 31.99 9.92 7.53
C LYS A 217 30.53 10.20 7.89
N SER A 218 30.29 11.24 8.65
CA SER A 218 28.93 11.68 8.99
C SER A 218 28.14 12.12 7.76
N ARG A 219 28.78 12.83 6.83
CA ARG A 219 28.20 13.21 5.54
C ARG A 219 27.85 11.98 4.69
N ILE A 220 28.75 10.99 4.61
CA ILE A 220 28.50 9.71 3.92
C ILE A 220 27.28 9.01 4.51
N THR A 221 27.20 8.92 5.84
CA THR A 221 26.04 8.32 6.53
C THR A 221 24.75 9.07 6.20
N GLY A 222 24.78 10.39 6.19
CA GLY A 222 23.64 11.24 5.80
C GLY A 222 23.17 10.93 4.36
N LEU A 223 24.10 10.89 3.40
CA LEU A 223 23.79 10.55 2.00
C LEU A 223 23.22 9.13 1.85
N GLN A 224 23.77 8.15 2.56
CA GLN A 224 23.25 6.79 2.56
C GLN A 224 21.80 6.72 3.08
N ASN A 225 21.47 7.49 4.12
CA ASN A 225 20.12 7.56 4.65
C ASN A 225 19.16 8.25 3.66
N GLN A 226 19.58 9.29 2.97
CA GLN A 226 18.81 9.94 1.91
C GLN A 226 18.54 8.98 0.74
N ILE A 227 19.57 8.24 0.29
CA ILE A 227 19.42 7.20 -0.75
C ILE A 227 18.38 6.16 -0.34
N LYS A 228 18.46 5.64 0.90
CA LYS A 228 17.47 4.68 1.41
C LYS A 228 16.04 5.26 1.44
N ALA A 229 15.89 6.54 1.76
CA ALA A 229 14.58 7.20 1.73
C ALA A 229 14.00 7.28 0.32
N VAL A 230 14.84 7.65 -0.68
CA VAL A 230 14.43 7.69 -2.09
C VAL A 230 14.16 6.27 -2.63
N GLU A 231 14.97 5.27 -2.26
CA GLU A 231 14.71 3.87 -2.60
C GLU A 231 13.35 3.39 -2.05
N SER A 232 13.05 3.71 -0.80
CA SER A 232 11.76 3.40 -0.20
C SER A 232 10.60 4.12 -0.89
N LYS A 233 10.80 5.37 -1.38
CA LYS A 233 9.83 6.10 -2.20
C LYS A 233 9.60 5.38 -3.53
N ILE A 234 10.67 4.96 -4.21
CA ILE A 234 10.61 4.24 -5.50
C ILE A 234 9.96 2.86 -5.32
N GLN A 235 10.23 2.15 -4.22
CA GLN A 235 9.58 0.87 -3.95
C GLN A 235 8.05 0.98 -3.86
N LYS A 236 7.52 2.10 -3.35
CA LYS A 236 6.08 2.38 -3.31
C LYS A 236 5.47 2.63 -4.69
N TYR A 237 6.28 2.84 -5.72
CA TYR A 237 5.83 2.96 -7.10
C TYR A 237 5.52 1.61 -7.75
N TYR A 238 5.95 0.50 -7.15
CA TYR A 238 5.50 -0.83 -7.54
C TYR A 238 4.15 -1.12 -6.89
N ILE A 239 3.15 -1.30 -7.71
CA ILE A 239 1.78 -1.48 -7.28
C ILE A 239 1.49 -2.97 -7.24
N LEU A 240 1.28 -3.49 -6.03
CA LEU A 240 0.98 -4.89 -5.78
C LEU A 240 -0.50 -5.06 -5.50
N SER A 241 -1.09 -6.18 -5.92
CA SER A 241 -2.48 -6.50 -5.58
C SER A 241 -2.63 -6.77 -4.09
N PRO A 242 -3.55 -6.09 -3.38
CA PRO A 242 -3.81 -6.37 -1.98
C PRO A 242 -4.77 -7.56 -1.77
N ILE A 243 -5.35 -8.11 -2.83
CA ILE A 243 -6.33 -9.19 -2.80
C ILE A 243 -6.10 -10.21 -3.92
N ASN A 244 -6.56 -11.42 -3.70
CA ASN A 244 -6.77 -12.38 -4.78
C ASN A 244 -8.03 -11.98 -5.56
N GLY A 245 -8.00 -12.05 -6.89
CA GLY A 245 -9.17 -11.69 -7.66
C GLY A 245 -8.99 -11.82 -9.16
N ILE A 246 -9.97 -11.32 -9.90
CA ILE A 246 -9.96 -11.29 -11.36
C ILE A 246 -9.98 -9.84 -11.82
N ILE A 247 -9.11 -9.52 -12.77
CA ILE A 247 -9.05 -8.20 -13.37
C ILE A 247 -10.29 -7.99 -14.25
N GLN A 248 -11.05 -6.96 -13.95
CA GLN A 248 -12.22 -6.58 -14.73
C GLN A 248 -11.88 -5.55 -15.80
N ARG A 249 -12.61 -5.62 -16.89
CA ARG A 249 -12.55 -4.59 -17.92
C ARG A 249 -13.14 -3.29 -17.37
N THR A 250 -12.37 -2.21 -17.47
CA THR A 250 -12.82 -0.87 -17.09
C THR A 250 -13.40 -0.15 -18.29
N TYR A 251 -14.49 0.58 -18.09
CA TYR A 251 -15.15 1.39 -19.11
C TYR A 251 -14.98 2.90 -18.86
N SER A 252 -14.44 3.27 -17.69
CA SER A 252 -14.11 4.64 -17.37
C SER A 252 -12.68 4.95 -17.78
N THR A 253 -12.44 6.12 -18.33
CA THR A 253 -11.10 6.63 -18.69
C THR A 253 -10.24 6.87 -17.45
N ASP A 254 -10.85 7.12 -16.30
CA ASP A 254 -10.16 7.43 -15.06
C ASP A 254 -9.83 6.18 -14.22
N THR A 255 -10.56 5.08 -14.43
CA THR A 255 -10.29 3.81 -13.76
C THR A 255 -9.27 3.02 -14.56
N LEU A 256 -8.05 2.93 -14.04
CA LEU A 256 -6.95 2.23 -14.69
C LEU A 256 -7.04 0.71 -14.51
N ILE A 257 -7.41 0.27 -13.32
CA ILE A 257 -7.54 -1.15 -12.96
C ILE A 257 -8.72 -1.32 -12.00
N ASN A 258 -9.40 -2.46 -12.16
CA ASN A 258 -10.42 -2.96 -11.26
C ASN A 258 -10.15 -4.46 -11.01
N ILE A 259 -9.87 -4.85 -9.77
CA ILE A 259 -9.72 -6.25 -9.37
C ILE A 259 -10.85 -6.61 -8.41
N GLU A 260 -11.54 -7.69 -8.71
CA GLU A 260 -12.71 -8.16 -7.98
C GLU A 260 -12.47 -9.56 -7.41
N ASP A 261 -12.72 -9.72 -6.10
CA ASP A 261 -12.63 -11.02 -5.42
C ASP A 261 -13.96 -11.77 -5.53
N TYR A 262 -13.99 -12.75 -6.40
CA TYR A 262 -15.17 -13.61 -6.61
C TYR A 262 -15.27 -14.82 -5.67
N ASN A 263 -14.34 -14.99 -4.73
CA ASN A 263 -14.44 -16.05 -3.73
C ASN A 263 -15.58 -15.82 -2.74
N ASP A 264 -15.87 -14.55 -2.44
CA ASP A 264 -16.98 -14.12 -1.60
C ASP A 264 -17.88 -13.16 -2.39
N LEU A 265 -19.11 -13.59 -2.63
CA LEU A 265 -20.12 -12.80 -3.35
C LEU A 265 -21.19 -12.30 -2.39
N ILE A 266 -21.67 -11.11 -2.67
CA ILE A 266 -22.77 -10.48 -1.96
C ILE A 266 -23.85 -10.05 -2.95
N ALA A 267 -25.08 -10.01 -2.49
CA ALA A 267 -26.20 -9.51 -3.26
C ALA A 267 -26.87 -8.34 -2.52
N PHE A 268 -27.17 -7.30 -3.26
CA PHE A 268 -27.95 -6.16 -2.81
C PHE A 268 -29.37 -6.28 -3.31
N LEU A 269 -30.33 -6.34 -2.41
CA LEU A 269 -31.74 -6.53 -2.71
C LEU A 269 -32.53 -5.30 -2.22
N PRO A 270 -33.11 -4.50 -3.11
CA PRO A 270 -34.08 -3.50 -2.72
C PRO A 270 -35.40 -4.17 -2.34
N VAL A 271 -35.84 -4.05 -1.10
CA VAL A 271 -37.09 -4.56 -0.59
C VAL A 271 -37.95 -3.41 -0.10
N LYS A 272 -39.28 -3.46 -0.34
CA LYS A 272 -40.20 -2.39 0.11
C LYS A 272 -40.19 -2.26 1.64
N LYS A 273 -40.21 -1.03 2.14
CA LYS A 273 -40.16 -0.71 3.58
C LYS A 273 -41.30 -1.34 4.40
N ASN A 274 -42.44 -1.64 3.78
CA ASN A 274 -43.56 -2.30 4.42
C ASN A 274 -43.22 -3.68 5.02
N TYR A 275 -42.22 -4.35 4.46
CA TYR A 275 -41.74 -5.66 4.93
C TYR A 275 -40.63 -5.57 5.99
N PHE A 276 -40.24 -4.38 6.43
CA PHE A 276 -39.11 -4.19 7.36
C PHE A 276 -39.22 -5.02 8.64
N HIS A 277 -40.42 -5.05 9.23
CA HIS A 277 -40.67 -5.77 10.48
C HIS A 277 -40.58 -7.30 10.34
N GLU A 278 -40.69 -7.81 9.11
CA GLU A 278 -40.63 -9.25 8.81
C GLU A 278 -39.20 -9.69 8.44
N LEU A 279 -38.31 -8.76 8.11
CA LEU A 279 -36.92 -9.04 7.75
C LEU A 279 -36.03 -9.16 8.98
N LYS A 280 -35.24 -10.23 9.04
CA LYS A 280 -34.25 -10.48 10.11
C LYS A 280 -32.93 -10.95 9.54
N VAL A 281 -31.84 -10.53 10.17
CA VAL A 281 -30.50 -11.06 9.86
C VAL A 281 -30.49 -12.58 10.06
N GLY A 282 -29.87 -13.30 9.13
CA GLY A 282 -29.81 -14.76 9.12
C GLY A 282 -30.91 -15.46 8.32
N GLN A 283 -31.94 -14.75 7.84
CA GLN A 283 -32.97 -15.35 6.97
C GLN A 283 -32.38 -15.84 5.64
N LYS A 284 -32.93 -16.92 5.14
CA LYS A 284 -32.56 -17.55 3.87
C LYS A 284 -33.07 -16.73 2.69
N VAL A 285 -32.20 -16.55 1.70
CA VAL A 285 -32.53 -15.92 0.42
C VAL A 285 -32.15 -16.86 -0.70
N ILE A 286 -33.03 -17.00 -1.66
CA ILE A 286 -32.81 -17.80 -2.86
C ILE A 286 -32.64 -16.85 -4.02
N ILE A 287 -31.46 -16.91 -4.67
CA ILE A 287 -31.12 -16.10 -5.83
C ILE A 287 -31.14 -17.01 -7.06
N THR A 288 -31.96 -16.68 -8.05
CA THR A 288 -32.16 -17.49 -9.25
C THR A 288 -31.57 -16.80 -10.46
N ASN A 289 -30.78 -17.53 -11.22
CA ASN A 289 -30.31 -17.07 -12.52
C ASN A 289 -31.40 -17.39 -13.56
N ASP A 290 -32.08 -16.34 -14.05
CA ASP A 290 -33.20 -16.49 -15.00
C ASP A 290 -32.81 -17.17 -16.31
N LEU A 291 -31.54 -17.16 -16.71
CA LEU A 291 -31.07 -17.79 -17.96
C LEU A 291 -30.76 -19.27 -17.78
N SER A 292 -30.16 -19.67 -16.66
CA SER A 292 -29.70 -21.04 -16.42
C SER A 292 -30.64 -21.79 -15.46
N CYS A 293 -31.64 -21.12 -14.88
CA CYS A 293 -32.52 -21.65 -13.81
C CYS A 293 -31.75 -22.19 -12.59
N GLN A 294 -30.46 -21.82 -12.44
CA GLN A 294 -29.66 -22.20 -11.28
C GLN A 294 -30.08 -21.37 -10.07
N LYS A 295 -30.21 -22.03 -8.93
CA LYS A 295 -30.58 -21.41 -7.66
C LYS A 295 -29.32 -21.35 -6.75
N TYR A 296 -29.09 -20.20 -6.18
CA TYR A 296 -28.03 -19.94 -5.23
C TYR A 296 -28.65 -19.57 -3.89
N GLU A 297 -28.12 -20.12 -2.81
CA GLU A 297 -28.57 -19.82 -1.48
C GLU A 297 -27.68 -18.79 -0.83
N GLY A 298 -28.28 -17.82 -0.14
CA GLY A 298 -27.61 -16.82 0.65
C GLY A 298 -28.33 -16.59 1.97
N THR A 299 -27.72 -15.81 2.84
CA THR A 299 -28.30 -15.39 4.12
C THR A 299 -28.23 -13.88 4.25
N ILE A 300 -29.28 -13.28 4.84
CA ILE A 300 -29.29 -11.84 5.13
C ILE A 300 -28.18 -11.54 6.12
N TYR A 301 -27.24 -10.69 5.71
CA TYR A 301 -26.12 -10.24 6.54
C TYR A 301 -26.46 -8.93 7.26
N ASN A 302 -27.07 -7.97 6.56
CA ASN A 302 -27.37 -6.66 7.11
C ASN A 302 -28.57 -6.03 6.41
N LEU A 303 -29.23 -5.11 7.11
CA LEU A 303 -30.36 -4.32 6.64
C LEU A 303 -29.97 -2.85 6.75
N GLN A 304 -29.99 -2.12 5.63
CA GLN A 304 -29.65 -0.69 5.60
C GLN A 304 -30.87 0.13 5.13
N ASP A 305 -31.24 1.13 5.91
CA ASP A 305 -32.29 2.06 5.51
C ASP A 305 -31.74 3.10 4.53
N PHE A 306 -32.36 3.18 3.35
CA PHE A 306 -31.95 4.09 2.27
C PHE A 306 -32.32 5.56 2.52
N ASP A 307 -33.09 5.87 3.56
CA ASP A 307 -33.63 7.23 3.83
C ASP A 307 -32.57 8.33 3.89
N LYS A 308 -31.29 7.97 4.00
CA LYS A 308 -30.19 8.97 4.09
C LYS A 308 -29.57 9.39 2.75
N TYR A 309 -29.76 8.63 1.66
CA TYR A 309 -28.92 8.80 0.45
C TYR A 309 -29.62 8.81 -0.91
N ASN A 310 -30.91 8.43 -1.05
CA ASN A 310 -31.60 8.39 -2.35
C ASN A 310 -33.07 8.79 -2.31
N ALA A 311 -33.55 9.30 -3.46
CA ALA A 311 -34.91 9.77 -3.70
C ALA A 311 -36.01 8.68 -3.57
N ASP A 312 -35.65 7.40 -3.48
CA ASP A 312 -36.56 6.25 -3.33
C ASP A 312 -36.80 5.95 -1.86
N ARG A 313 -37.61 6.78 -1.22
CA ARG A 313 -37.94 6.74 0.23
C ARG A 313 -38.68 5.46 0.67
N ASN A 314 -38.99 4.54 -0.25
CA ASN A 314 -39.89 3.41 0.01
C ASN A 314 -39.19 2.02 0.03
N ASN A 315 -37.87 2.00 -0.13
CA ASN A 315 -37.11 0.74 -0.20
C ASN A 315 -36.02 0.68 0.87
N ILE A 316 -35.78 -0.54 1.36
CA ILE A 316 -34.69 -0.90 2.26
C ILE A 316 -33.67 -1.71 1.45
N LEU A 317 -32.39 -1.50 1.67
CA LEU A 317 -31.34 -2.31 1.09
C LEU A 317 -31.03 -3.50 2.00
N VAL A 318 -31.34 -4.69 1.52
CA VAL A 318 -30.99 -5.93 2.17
C VAL A 318 -29.67 -6.42 1.58
N ILE A 319 -28.67 -6.61 2.42
CA ILE A 319 -27.36 -7.14 2.05
C ILE A 319 -27.34 -8.61 2.39
N VAL A 320 -27.13 -9.45 1.37
CA VAL A 320 -27.15 -10.91 1.47
C VAL A 320 -25.76 -11.44 1.16
N ARG A 321 -25.22 -12.29 2.01
CA ARG A 321 -24.01 -13.05 1.74
C ARG A 321 -24.38 -14.37 1.05
N ILE A 322 -23.79 -14.62 -0.12
CA ILE A 322 -24.03 -15.85 -0.89
C ILE A 322 -23.14 -16.96 -0.33
N ASN A 323 -23.68 -18.17 -0.14
CA ASN A 323 -22.92 -19.27 0.43
C ASN A 323 -21.85 -19.78 -0.55
N LYS A 324 -20.64 -20.02 -0.03
CA LYS A 324 -19.45 -20.44 -0.83
C LYS A 324 -19.62 -21.73 -1.63
N ASN A 325 -20.52 -22.61 -1.22
CA ASN A 325 -20.76 -23.89 -1.91
C ASN A 325 -21.39 -23.74 -3.30
N ASN A 326 -21.85 -22.55 -3.62
CA ASN A 326 -22.50 -22.22 -4.89
C ASN A 326 -21.56 -21.34 -5.72
N GLN A 327 -20.56 -21.94 -6.37
CA GLN A 327 -19.74 -21.22 -7.34
C GLN A 327 -20.61 -20.69 -8.48
N MET A 328 -20.82 -19.40 -8.49
CA MET A 328 -21.49 -18.70 -9.60
C MET A 328 -20.53 -18.64 -10.79
N ASN A 329 -20.38 -19.71 -11.54
CA ASN A 329 -19.40 -19.85 -12.64
C ASN A 329 -19.65 -18.93 -13.85
N ASN A 330 -20.74 -18.16 -13.86
CA ASN A 330 -21.09 -17.30 -15.00
C ASN A 330 -21.54 -15.91 -14.56
N HIS A 331 -20.61 -15.12 -14.08
CA HIS A 331 -20.83 -13.75 -13.57
C HIS A 331 -21.16 -12.69 -14.66
N ARG A 332 -21.61 -13.09 -15.83
CA ARG A 332 -21.91 -12.17 -16.93
C ARG A 332 -23.13 -11.27 -16.68
N LYS A 333 -23.95 -11.57 -15.69
CA LYS A 333 -25.10 -10.73 -15.32
C LYS A 333 -24.86 -10.10 -13.95
N SER A 334 -25.17 -8.82 -13.84
CA SER A 334 -25.14 -8.09 -12.56
C SER A 334 -26.48 -8.22 -11.79
N PHE A 335 -27.54 -8.66 -12.45
CA PHE A 335 -28.90 -8.73 -11.88
C PHE A 335 -29.49 -10.12 -12.00
N TYR A 336 -30.11 -10.58 -10.92
CA TYR A 336 -30.73 -11.90 -10.74
C TYR A 336 -32.09 -11.73 -10.07
N SER A 337 -32.99 -12.67 -10.26
CA SER A 337 -34.24 -12.76 -9.47
C SER A 337 -33.91 -13.29 -8.08
N ALA A 338 -34.49 -12.71 -7.05
CA ALA A 338 -34.27 -13.14 -5.67
C ALA A 338 -35.58 -13.26 -4.90
N GLU A 339 -35.61 -14.25 -4.05
CA GLU A 339 -36.72 -14.52 -3.14
C GLU A 339 -36.21 -14.54 -1.69
N VAL A 340 -36.74 -13.65 -0.88
CA VAL A 340 -36.43 -13.59 0.56
C VAL A 340 -37.48 -14.40 1.29
N VAL A 341 -37.05 -15.49 1.92
CA VAL A 341 -37.99 -16.37 2.69
C VAL A 341 -38.22 -15.72 4.06
N ILE A 342 -39.48 -15.31 4.32
CA ILE A 342 -39.85 -14.62 5.55
C ILE A 342 -40.23 -15.61 6.65
N LYS A 343 -41.20 -16.46 6.37
CA LYS A 343 -41.73 -17.47 7.30
C LYS A 343 -42.34 -18.64 6.54
N ASP A 344 -42.41 -19.79 7.21
CA ASP A 344 -43.23 -20.90 6.73
C ASP A 344 -44.66 -20.66 7.17
N CYS A 345 -45.58 -20.58 6.21
CA CYS A 345 -47.00 -20.34 6.44
C CYS A 345 -47.82 -21.58 6.06
N TYR A 346 -48.96 -21.76 6.71
CA TYR A 346 -49.95 -22.69 6.23
C TYR A 346 -50.71 -22.09 5.03
N PRO A 347 -51.31 -22.90 4.14
CA PRO A 347 -52.01 -22.39 2.96
C PRO A 347 -53.08 -21.34 3.28
N TYR A 348 -53.77 -21.46 4.40
CA TYR A 348 -54.80 -20.48 4.82
C TYR A 348 -54.17 -19.15 5.23
N ASP A 349 -53.01 -19.13 5.92
CA ASP A 349 -52.28 -17.92 6.29
C ASP A 349 -51.72 -17.21 5.04
N TYR A 350 -51.29 -18.00 4.05
CA TYR A 350 -50.80 -17.49 2.77
C TYR A 350 -51.89 -16.71 2.01
N VAL A 351 -53.11 -17.32 1.91
CA VAL A 351 -54.26 -16.65 1.28
C VAL A 351 -54.66 -15.40 2.07
N TYR A 352 -54.68 -15.48 3.40
CA TYR A 352 -54.97 -14.33 4.25
C TYR A 352 -54.01 -13.17 4.02
N SER A 353 -52.69 -13.42 3.99
CA SER A 353 -51.67 -12.38 3.76
C SER A 353 -51.76 -11.76 2.36
N ILE A 354 -52.12 -12.50 1.34
CA ILE A 354 -52.39 -11.96 -0.01
C ILE A 354 -53.61 -11.03 0.01
N LEU A 355 -54.68 -11.44 0.67
CA LEU A 355 -55.90 -10.61 0.79
C LEU A 355 -55.61 -9.33 1.56
N GLU A 356 -54.89 -9.39 2.68
CA GLU A 356 -54.48 -8.25 3.46
C GLU A 356 -53.61 -7.24 2.63
N ASN A 357 -52.67 -7.75 1.83
CA ASN A 357 -51.88 -6.93 0.93
C ASN A 357 -52.68 -6.26 -0.20
N ILE A 358 -53.74 -6.94 -0.68
CA ILE A 358 -54.66 -6.40 -1.70
C ILE A 358 -55.54 -5.29 -1.10
N PHE A 359 -56.04 -5.50 0.13
CA PHE A 359 -56.98 -4.58 0.78
C PHE A 359 -56.27 -3.45 1.56
N SER A 360 -55.00 -3.58 1.92
CA SER A 360 -54.21 -2.52 2.56
C SER A 360 -53.68 -1.43 1.57
N PHE A 361 -54.00 -1.57 0.27
CA PHE A 361 -53.76 -0.52 -0.73
C PHE A 361 -54.88 0.56 -0.73
N ARG A 362 -55.20 1.10 0.42
CA ARG A 362 -56.03 2.29 0.51
C ARG A 362 -55.31 3.37 1.30
#